data_d016baeec6e255226997131cbfb04976
#
_entry.id   d016baeec6e255226997131cbfb04976
#
_cell.length_a   1.000
_cell.length_b   1.000
_cell.length_c   1.000
_cell.angle_alpha   90.00
_cell.angle_beta   90.00
_cell.angle_gamma   90.00
#
_symmetry.space_group_name_H-M   'P 1'
#
loop_
_entity.id
_entity.type
_entity.pdbx_description
1 polymer ?
#
loop_
_entity_poly.entity_id
_entity_poly.type
_entity_poly.pdbx_seq_one_letter_code
_entity_poly.pdbx_strand_id
1 'polypeptide(L)'
;MKAFEFKPKLLTSLKNYSKENFMADLMAGIIVGIVALPLAIAFGIASGVSPEKGIITAIVAGFIISLLGGSKVQIGGPTGAFIVIIYGIIQEYGVGGLTIATLIAGILLILLGVFKLGAVIKFIPYPIIVGFTSGIAVTIFTTQIGDVLGLTETVLDANGQEILVPLKTPGDFIGKWLAYFKHMDTVNWWNAIVS
;
A
#
# COMPACT_ATOMS: atom_id res chain seq x y z
N MET A 1 -10.53 26.30 25.33
CA MET A 1 -10.00 25.33 24.36
C MET A 1 -9.54 24.11 25.14
N LYS A 2 -10.14 22.91 24.92
CA LYS A 2 -9.63 21.68 25.53
C LYS A 2 -8.24 21.41 24.90
N ALA A 3 -7.21 21.26 25.73
CA ALA A 3 -5.86 20.94 25.31
C ALA A 3 -5.85 19.69 24.42
N PHE A 4 -4.88 19.59 23.52
CA PHE A 4 -4.64 18.40 22.72
C PHE A 4 -4.25 17.26 23.69
N GLU A 5 -5.16 16.32 23.88
CA GLU A 5 -4.95 15.19 24.76
C GLU A 5 -4.66 13.97 23.89
N PHE A 6 -3.38 13.63 23.74
CA PHE A 6 -2.96 12.43 23.05
C PHE A 6 -3.24 11.22 23.96
N LYS A 7 -4.29 10.46 23.64
CA LYS A 7 -4.66 9.24 24.37
C LYS A 7 -4.75 8.06 23.39
N PRO A 8 -3.70 7.23 23.29
CA PRO A 8 -3.78 5.99 22.53
C PRO A 8 -4.97 5.15 23.01
N LYS A 9 -5.74 4.64 22.06
CA LYS A 9 -6.97 3.89 22.37
C LYS A 9 -6.67 2.58 23.09
N LEU A 10 -5.49 2.03 22.88
CA LEU A 10 -4.98 0.83 23.56
C LEU A 10 -5.11 0.97 25.09
N LEU A 11 -4.70 2.10 25.66
CA LEU A 11 -4.75 2.33 27.10
C LEU A 11 -6.18 2.25 27.66
N THR A 12 -7.17 2.70 26.90
CA THR A 12 -8.57 2.62 27.30
C THR A 12 -9.19 1.26 27.04
N SER A 13 -8.72 0.53 26.05
CA SER A 13 -9.23 -0.81 25.70
C SER A 13 -8.75 -1.87 26.68
N LEU A 14 -7.54 -1.71 27.23
CA LEU A 14 -6.97 -2.65 28.21
C LEU A 14 -7.60 -2.58 29.60
N LYS A 15 -8.34 -1.51 29.94
CA LYS A 15 -8.89 -1.32 31.30
C LYS A 15 -9.86 -2.41 31.76
N ASN A 16 -10.63 -3.01 30.85
CA ASN A 16 -11.59 -4.09 31.14
C ASN A 16 -11.42 -5.22 30.10
N TYR A 17 -10.17 -5.61 29.86
CA TYR A 17 -9.84 -6.59 28.83
C TYR A 17 -9.99 -8.02 29.37
N SER A 18 -10.96 -8.76 28.81
CA SER A 18 -11.21 -10.15 29.22
C SER A 18 -10.31 -11.13 28.45
N LYS A 19 -10.15 -12.34 29.01
CA LYS A 19 -9.42 -13.43 28.35
C LYS A 19 -10.09 -13.84 27.03
N GLU A 20 -11.39 -13.75 26.97
CA GLU A 20 -12.19 -14.04 25.76
C GLU A 20 -11.89 -13.02 24.65
N ASN A 21 -11.86 -11.73 24.98
CA ASN A 21 -11.46 -10.67 24.06
C ASN A 21 -10.02 -10.85 23.57
N PHE A 22 -9.10 -11.25 24.47
CA PHE A 22 -7.73 -11.53 24.07
C PHE A 22 -7.65 -12.64 23.02
N MET A 23 -8.38 -13.73 23.24
CA MET A 23 -8.36 -14.86 22.29
C MET A 23 -8.99 -14.46 20.95
N ALA A 24 -10.07 -13.70 20.97
CA ALA A 24 -10.71 -13.19 19.75
C ALA A 24 -9.77 -12.24 18.97
N ASP A 25 -9.13 -11.30 19.66
CA ASP A 25 -8.18 -10.36 19.05
C ASP A 25 -6.91 -11.07 18.53
N LEU A 26 -6.44 -12.10 19.24
CA LEU A 26 -5.29 -12.91 18.80
C LEU A 26 -5.62 -13.65 17.50
N MET A 27 -6.79 -14.29 17.42
CA MET A 27 -7.23 -14.99 16.22
C MET A 27 -7.43 -14.02 15.05
N ALA A 28 -8.05 -12.88 15.30
CA ALA A 28 -8.21 -11.82 14.30
C ALA A 28 -6.84 -11.30 13.80
N GLY A 29 -5.90 -11.10 14.72
CA GLY A 29 -4.55 -10.68 14.39
C GLY A 29 -3.77 -11.69 13.52
N ILE A 30 -3.91 -12.99 13.81
CA ILE A 30 -3.32 -14.04 12.97
C ILE A 30 -3.92 -14.02 11.56
N ILE A 31 -5.24 -13.95 11.43
CA ILE A 31 -5.91 -13.91 10.12
C ILE A 31 -5.46 -12.69 9.32
N VAL A 32 -5.46 -11.52 9.95
CA VAL A 32 -5.00 -10.29 9.31
C VAL A 32 -3.53 -10.37 8.91
N GLY A 33 -2.67 -10.95 9.76
CA GLY A 33 -1.25 -11.15 9.46
C GLY A 33 -1.01 -12.03 8.25
N ILE A 34 -1.77 -13.13 8.12
CA ILE A 34 -1.69 -14.05 6.97
C ILE A 34 -2.05 -13.31 5.67
N VAL A 35 -3.08 -12.46 5.69
CA VAL A 35 -3.52 -11.69 4.52
C VAL A 35 -2.57 -10.52 4.23
N ALA A 36 -2.04 -9.87 5.28
CA ALA A 36 -1.20 -8.68 5.14
C ALA A 36 0.17 -8.98 4.53
N LEU A 37 0.75 -10.16 4.77
CA LEU A 37 2.10 -10.51 4.28
C LEU A 37 2.19 -10.53 2.74
N PRO A 38 1.36 -11.29 2.01
CA PRO A 38 1.38 -11.27 0.54
C PRO A 38 1.09 -9.87 -0.02
N LEU A 39 0.18 -9.13 0.60
CA LEU A 39 -0.18 -7.79 0.19
C LEU A 39 0.99 -6.81 0.36
N ALA A 40 1.73 -6.91 1.46
CA ALA A 40 2.91 -6.09 1.71
C ALA A 40 4.04 -6.37 0.70
N ILE A 41 4.24 -7.63 0.33
CA ILE A 41 5.18 -8.05 -0.71
C ILE A 41 4.77 -7.47 -2.05
N ALA A 42 3.53 -7.70 -2.48
CA ALA A 42 3.02 -7.26 -3.77
C ALA A 42 3.10 -5.73 -3.92
N PHE A 43 2.68 -4.98 -2.90
CA PHE A 43 2.72 -3.51 -2.94
C PHE A 43 4.15 -2.97 -2.81
N GLY A 44 5.05 -3.67 -2.11
CA GLY A 44 6.48 -3.34 -2.10
C GLY A 44 7.08 -3.42 -3.51
N ILE A 45 6.89 -4.54 -4.19
CA ILE A 45 7.36 -4.77 -5.56
C ILE A 45 6.74 -3.75 -6.52
N ALA A 46 5.42 -3.57 -6.48
CA ALA A 46 4.70 -2.64 -7.33
C ALA A 46 5.12 -1.16 -7.10
N SER A 47 5.60 -0.84 -5.91
CA SER A 47 6.15 0.47 -5.56
C SER A 47 7.63 0.64 -5.94
N GLY A 48 8.29 -0.39 -6.49
CA GLY A 48 9.69 -0.34 -6.90
C GLY A 48 10.70 -0.56 -5.77
N VAL A 49 10.29 -1.18 -4.65
CA VAL A 49 11.20 -1.58 -3.56
C VAL A 49 11.28 -3.10 -3.44
N SER A 50 12.29 -3.61 -2.73
CA SER A 50 12.41 -5.04 -2.51
C SER A 50 11.28 -5.58 -1.59
N PRO A 51 10.88 -6.85 -1.75
CA PRO A 51 9.85 -7.49 -0.96
C PRO A 51 10.08 -7.37 0.55
N GLU A 52 11.33 -7.50 1.01
CA GLU A 52 11.71 -7.43 2.42
C GLU A 52 11.39 -6.06 3.01
N LYS A 53 11.62 -4.97 2.24
CA LYS A 53 11.28 -3.61 2.69
C LYS A 53 9.78 -3.43 2.86
N GLY A 54 8.97 -4.05 1.98
CA GLY A 54 7.53 -4.08 2.10
C GLY A 54 7.08 -4.77 3.40
N ILE A 55 7.62 -5.95 3.69
CA ILE A 55 7.32 -6.72 4.91
C ILE A 55 7.73 -5.94 6.17
N ILE A 56 8.98 -5.46 6.22
CA ILE A 56 9.49 -4.72 7.38
C ILE A 56 8.63 -3.48 7.64
N THR A 57 8.28 -2.75 6.59
CA THR A 57 7.41 -1.57 6.72
C THR A 57 6.03 -1.94 7.25
N ALA A 58 5.42 -3.03 6.76
CA ALA A 58 4.11 -3.48 7.23
C ALA A 58 4.15 -3.87 8.72
N ILE A 59 5.19 -4.58 9.17
CA ILE A 59 5.36 -5.00 10.56
C ILE A 59 5.58 -3.77 11.45
N VAL A 60 6.58 -2.95 11.16
CA VAL A 60 6.98 -1.82 12.02
C VAL A 60 5.90 -0.74 12.04
N ALA A 61 5.43 -0.31 10.88
CA ALA A 61 4.41 0.73 10.78
C ALA A 61 3.05 0.24 11.31
N GLY A 62 2.64 -0.99 10.99
CA GLY A 62 1.42 -1.60 11.50
C GLY A 62 1.42 -1.70 13.03
N PHE A 63 2.53 -2.10 13.63
CA PHE A 63 2.71 -2.15 15.08
C PHE A 63 2.60 -0.75 15.71
N ILE A 64 3.35 0.23 15.20
CA ILE A 64 3.34 1.61 15.72
C ILE A 64 1.96 2.25 15.60
N ILE A 65 1.29 2.08 14.45
CA ILE A 65 -0.05 2.63 14.20
C ILE A 65 -1.06 2.00 15.16
N SER A 66 -0.99 0.69 15.37
CA SER A 66 -1.89 -0.01 16.30
C SER A 66 -1.64 0.37 17.75
N LEU A 67 -0.37 0.57 18.15
CA LEU A 67 0.03 0.96 19.50
C LEU A 67 -0.43 2.39 19.84
N LEU A 68 -0.23 3.33 18.92
CA LEU A 68 -0.47 4.76 19.13
C LEU A 68 -1.80 5.25 18.57
N GLY A 69 -2.52 4.40 17.86
CA GLY A 69 -3.75 4.74 17.16
C GLY A 69 -4.89 5.16 18.08
N GLY A 70 -5.79 5.99 17.54
CA GLY A 70 -6.99 6.47 18.22
C GLY A 70 -8.25 5.64 17.96
N SER A 71 -8.18 4.57 17.17
CA SER A 71 -9.30 3.69 16.84
C SER A 71 -9.13 2.30 17.49
N LYS A 72 -10.25 1.66 17.81
CA LYS A 72 -10.24 0.28 18.33
C LYS A 72 -10.25 -0.79 17.23
N VAL A 73 -10.64 -0.41 16.03
CA VAL A 73 -10.99 -1.34 14.95
C VAL A 73 -10.23 -1.04 13.64
N GLN A 74 -9.23 -0.15 13.70
CA GLN A 74 -8.45 0.24 12.53
C GLN A 74 -7.04 -0.33 12.60
N ILE A 75 -6.61 -0.97 11.52
CA ILE A 75 -5.26 -1.48 11.34
C ILE A 75 -4.59 -0.64 10.26
N GLY A 76 -3.36 -0.19 10.53
CA GLY A 76 -2.53 0.45 9.52
C GLY A 76 -1.88 -0.60 8.63
N GLY A 77 -1.87 -0.35 7.32
CA GLY A 77 -1.27 -1.29 6.38
C GLY A 77 -0.99 -0.64 5.03
N PRO A 78 -0.34 -1.36 4.12
CA PRO A 78 -0.07 -0.90 2.77
C PRO A 78 -1.38 -0.64 2.02
N THR A 79 -1.37 0.37 1.16
CA THR A 79 -2.54 0.71 0.33
C THR A 79 -2.14 0.90 -1.13
N GLY A 80 -2.93 0.34 -2.03
CA GLY A 80 -2.76 0.46 -3.47
C GLY A 80 -2.84 1.90 -4.01
N ALA A 81 -3.52 2.79 -3.28
CA ALA A 81 -3.68 4.19 -3.66
C ALA A 81 -2.35 4.94 -3.79
N PHE A 82 -1.36 4.58 -3.00
CA PHE A 82 -0.06 5.25 -2.97
C PHE A 82 1.01 4.61 -3.86
N ILE A 83 0.76 3.44 -4.45
CA ILE A 83 1.75 2.73 -5.27
C ILE A 83 2.32 3.63 -6.36
N VAL A 84 1.44 4.29 -7.13
CA VAL A 84 1.85 5.15 -8.25
C VAL A 84 2.71 6.33 -7.78
N ILE A 85 2.32 6.95 -6.66
CA ILE A 85 3.05 8.11 -6.08
C ILE A 85 4.42 7.65 -5.57
N ILE A 86 4.47 6.55 -4.82
CA ILE A 86 5.72 6.01 -4.25
C ILE A 86 6.66 5.57 -5.38
N TYR A 87 6.13 4.87 -6.39
CA TYR A 87 6.89 4.45 -7.55
C TYR A 87 7.50 5.65 -8.28
N GLY A 88 6.72 6.70 -8.54
CA GLY A 88 7.22 7.93 -9.17
C GLY A 88 8.36 8.58 -8.38
N ILE A 89 8.21 8.70 -7.06
CA ILE A 89 9.25 9.26 -6.18
C ILE A 89 10.53 8.41 -6.23
N ILE A 90 10.39 7.09 -6.22
CA ILE A 90 11.55 6.17 -6.24
C ILE A 90 12.28 6.24 -7.59
N GLN A 91 11.54 6.35 -8.70
CA GLN A 91 12.16 6.46 -10.02
C GLN A 91 12.94 7.77 -10.18
N GLU A 92 12.45 8.86 -9.62
CA GLU A 92 13.05 10.18 -9.79
C GLU A 92 14.11 10.51 -8.71
N TYR A 93 13.86 10.15 -7.45
CA TYR A 93 14.70 10.53 -6.31
C TYR A 93 15.28 9.35 -5.53
N GLY A 94 14.99 8.12 -5.95
CA GLY A 94 15.43 6.91 -5.26
C GLY A 94 14.77 6.71 -3.89
N VAL A 95 15.22 5.68 -3.17
CA VAL A 95 14.72 5.34 -1.81
C VAL A 95 15.03 6.44 -0.80
N GLY A 96 16.15 7.18 -0.97
CA GLY A 96 16.50 8.32 -0.13
C GLY A 96 15.46 9.44 -0.21
N GLY A 97 15.03 9.78 -1.44
CA GLY A 97 13.97 10.75 -1.67
C GLY A 97 12.63 10.32 -1.05
N LEU A 98 12.28 9.04 -1.14
CA LEU A 98 11.09 8.50 -0.48
C LEU A 98 11.16 8.67 1.04
N THR A 99 12.33 8.45 1.65
CA THR A 99 12.51 8.62 3.10
C THR A 99 12.22 10.06 3.52
N ILE A 100 12.78 11.02 2.80
CA ILE A 100 12.57 12.46 3.08
C ILE A 100 11.10 12.83 2.89
N ALA A 101 10.47 12.40 1.78
CA ALA A 101 9.07 12.66 1.51
C ALA A 101 8.16 12.09 2.63
N THR A 102 8.45 10.88 3.11
CA THR A 102 7.72 10.23 4.21
C THR A 102 7.88 11.00 5.53
N LEU A 103 9.09 11.49 5.84
CA LEU A 103 9.33 12.33 7.02
C LEU A 103 8.52 13.63 6.97
N ILE A 104 8.54 14.32 5.83
CA ILE A 104 7.78 15.55 5.63
C ILE A 104 6.28 15.26 5.77
N ALA A 105 5.78 14.20 5.14
CA ALA A 105 4.37 13.79 5.25
C ALA A 105 3.99 13.49 6.71
N GLY A 106 4.85 12.81 7.47
CA GLY A 106 4.66 12.54 8.89
C GLY A 106 4.55 13.81 9.72
N ILE A 107 5.43 14.78 9.50
CA ILE A 107 5.38 16.09 10.17
C ILE A 107 4.07 16.80 9.84
N LEU A 108 3.69 16.84 8.57
CA LEU A 108 2.42 17.46 8.15
C LEU A 108 1.21 16.79 8.80
N LEU A 109 1.18 15.46 8.91
CA LEU A 109 0.12 14.74 9.58
C LEU A 109 0.05 15.06 11.08
N ILE A 110 1.19 15.20 11.75
CA ILE A 110 1.24 15.63 13.16
C ILE A 110 0.64 17.05 13.30
N LEU A 111 1.05 17.99 12.45
CA LEU A 111 0.51 19.35 12.45
C LEU A 111 -1.01 19.36 12.23
N LEU A 112 -1.51 18.60 11.24
CA LEU A 112 -2.94 18.45 11.00
C LEU A 112 -3.67 17.89 12.23
N GLY A 113 -3.06 16.94 12.94
CA GLY A 113 -3.60 16.41 14.19
C GLY A 113 -3.65 17.46 15.31
N VAL A 114 -2.56 18.19 15.53
CA VAL A 114 -2.46 19.26 16.55
C VAL A 114 -3.49 20.37 16.29
N PHE A 115 -3.63 20.80 15.06
CA PHE A 115 -4.62 21.81 14.66
C PHE A 115 -6.06 21.25 14.58
N LYS A 116 -6.28 19.97 14.89
CA LYS A 116 -7.60 19.29 14.81
C LYS A 116 -8.25 19.38 13.44
N LEU A 117 -7.47 19.50 12.39
CA LEU A 117 -7.95 19.61 11.01
C LEU A 117 -8.58 18.31 10.49
N GLY A 118 -8.46 17.19 11.21
CA GLY A 118 -9.22 15.98 10.92
C GLY A 118 -10.74 16.19 10.91
N ALA A 119 -11.26 17.24 11.58
CA ALA A 119 -12.66 17.61 11.50
C ALA A 119 -13.09 18.11 10.10
N VAL A 120 -12.14 18.59 9.27
CA VAL A 120 -12.38 19.04 7.90
C VAL A 120 -12.85 17.89 6.99
N ILE A 121 -12.49 16.65 7.31
CA ILE A 121 -12.92 15.46 6.58
C ILE A 121 -14.46 15.35 6.50
N LYS A 122 -15.17 15.88 7.52
CA LYS A 122 -16.64 15.89 7.52
C LYS A 122 -17.27 16.72 6.41
N PHE A 123 -16.50 17.65 5.82
CA PHE A 123 -16.96 18.51 4.72
C PHE A 123 -16.66 17.91 3.34
N ILE A 124 -15.98 16.75 3.28
CA ILE A 124 -15.73 16.05 2.01
C ILE A 124 -17.05 15.41 1.55
N PRO A 125 -17.60 15.82 0.40
CA PRO A 125 -18.83 15.23 -0.13
C PRO A 125 -18.65 13.73 -0.42
N TYR A 126 -19.67 12.95 -0.10
CA TYR A 126 -19.68 11.50 -0.31
C TYR A 126 -19.31 11.07 -1.74
N PRO A 127 -19.76 11.76 -2.82
CA PRO A 127 -19.37 11.42 -4.19
C PRO A 127 -17.84 11.46 -4.43
N ILE A 128 -17.12 12.36 -3.76
CA ILE A 128 -15.65 12.43 -3.87
C ILE A 128 -15.01 11.17 -3.27
N ILE A 129 -15.50 10.73 -2.12
CA ILE A 129 -15.01 9.51 -1.45
C ILE A 129 -15.25 8.28 -2.33
N VAL A 130 -16.46 8.16 -2.89
CA VAL A 130 -16.81 7.06 -3.80
C VAL A 130 -15.96 7.10 -5.07
N GLY A 131 -15.82 8.28 -5.70
CA GLY A 131 -14.99 8.44 -6.90
C GLY A 131 -13.52 8.07 -6.65
N PHE A 132 -12.96 8.53 -5.54
CA PHE A 132 -11.59 8.19 -5.14
C PHE A 132 -11.42 6.67 -4.94
N THR A 133 -12.31 6.04 -4.17
CA THR A 133 -12.25 4.59 -3.90
C THR A 133 -12.42 3.77 -5.18
N SER A 134 -13.36 4.16 -6.05
CA SER A 134 -13.56 3.50 -7.35
C SER A 134 -12.36 3.66 -8.26
N GLY A 135 -11.76 4.84 -8.30
CA GLY A 135 -10.54 5.10 -9.08
C GLY A 135 -9.36 4.22 -8.61
N ILE A 136 -9.20 4.06 -7.29
CA ILE A 136 -8.20 3.15 -6.72
C ILE A 136 -8.48 1.71 -7.15
N ALA A 137 -9.73 1.25 -7.05
CA ALA A 137 -10.11 -0.11 -7.44
C ALA A 137 -9.79 -0.40 -8.91
N VAL A 138 -10.13 0.53 -9.82
CA VAL A 138 -9.81 0.42 -11.25
C VAL A 138 -8.29 0.40 -11.49
N THR A 139 -7.54 1.23 -10.77
CA THR A 139 -6.07 1.27 -10.88
C THR A 139 -5.44 -0.04 -10.42
N ILE A 140 -5.87 -0.59 -9.27
CA ILE A 140 -5.39 -1.88 -8.76
C ILE A 140 -5.75 -2.99 -9.74
N PHE A 141 -7.00 -3.05 -10.20
CA PHE A 141 -7.44 -4.04 -11.19
C PHE A 141 -6.56 -3.99 -12.46
N THR A 142 -6.29 -2.79 -12.97
CA THR A 142 -5.42 -2.61 -14.15
C THR A 142 -4.00 -3.14 -13.89
N THR A 143 -3.43 -2.94 -12.70
CA THR A 143 -2.09 -3.49 -12.39
C THR A 143 -2.07 -5.01 -12.36
N GLN A 144 -3.14 -5.64 -11.90
CA GLN A 144 -3.22 -7.10 -11.82
C GLN A 144 -3.36 -7.78 -13.20
N ILE A 145 -3.87 -7.07 -14.20
CA ILE A 145 -4.02 -7.63 -15.57
C ILE A 145 -2.67 -8.09 -16.12
N GLY A 146 -1.60 -7.29 -15.95
CA GLY A 146 -0.26 -7.64 -16.42
C GLY A 146 0.27 -8.92 -15.75
N ASP A 147 0.05 -9.05 -14.44
CA ASP A 147 0.50 -10.19 -13.64
C ASP A 147 -0.29 -11.46 -14.01
N VAL A 148 -1.62 -11.36 -14.13
CA VAL A 148 -2.49 -12.48 -14.55
C VAL A 148 -2.15 -12.98 -15.95
N LEU A 149 -1.94 -12.08 -16.89
CA LEU A 149 -1.57 -12.44 -18.27
C LEU A 149 -0.11 -12.88 -18.40
N GLY A 150 0.71 -12.72 -17.35
CA GLY A 150 2.13 -13.08 -17.37
C GLY A 150 2.91 -12.36 -18.46
N LEU A 151 2.61 -11.08 -18.69
CA LEU A 151 3.24 -10.29 -19.73
C LEU A 151 4.73 -10.09 -19.46
N THR A 152 5.56 -10.30 -20.48
CA THR A 152 7.02 -10.18 -20.38
C THR A 152 7.56 -9.22 -21.42
N GLU A 153 8.74 -8.66 -21.13
CA GLU A 153 9.53 -7.90 -22.08
C GLU A 153 10.91 -8.55 -22.25
N THR A 154 11.49 -8.41 -23.43
CA THR A 154 12.84 -8.90 -23.71
C THR A 154 13.84 -7.81 -23.37
N VAL A 155 14.75 -8.11 -22.46
CA VAL A 155 15.83 -7.21 -22.05
C VAL A 155 17.18 -7.90 -22.29
N LEU A 156 18.19 -7.13 -22.69
CA LEU A 156 19.56 -7.64 -22.79
C LEU A 156 20.19 -7.72 -21.40
N ASP A 157 20.68 -8.89 -21.03
CA ASP A 157 21.49 -9.11 -19.83
C ASP A 157 22.88 -8.45 -19.96
N ALA A 158 23.61 -8.35 -18.85
CA ALA A 158 24.97 -7.82 -18.78
C ALA A 158 25.94 -8.54 -19.73
N ASN A 159 25.62 -9.76 -20.16
CA ASN A 159 26.37 -10.56 -21.10
C ASN A 159 25.89 -10.42 -22.57
N GLY A 160 24.92 -9.52 -22.83
CA GLY A 160 24.35 -9.32 -24.17
C GLY A 160 23.37 -10.42 -24.62
N GLN A 161 22.90 -11.28 -23.69
CA GLN A 161 21.89 -12.29 -23.97
C GLN A 161 20.50 -11.74 -23.76
N GLU A 162 19.57 -12.10 -24.66
CA GLU A 162 18.16 -11.75 -24.49
C GLU A 162 17.54 -12.60 -23.38
N ILE A 163 17.02 -11.94 -22.36
CA ILE A 163 16.28 -12.57 -21.27
C ILE A 163 14.86 -12.00 -21.20
N LEU A 164 13.90 -12.87 -20.91
CA LEU A 164 12.52 -12.46 -20.65
C LEU A 164 12.38 -12.05 -19.19
N VAL A 165 11.95 -10.83 -18.97
CA VAL A 165 11.64 -10.30 -17.63
C VAL A 165 10.18 -9.89 -17.55
N PRO A 166 9.58 -9.85 -16.36
CA PRO A 166 8.23 -9.33 -16.19
C PRO A 166 8.14 -7.91 -16.75
N LEU A 167 7.06 -7.63 -17.50
CA LEU A 167 6.84 -6.33 -18.16
C LEU A 167 6.85 -5.19 -17.16
N LYS A 168 7.81 -4.28 -17.29
CA LYS A 168 7.83 -3.02 -16.52
C LYS A 168 6.87 -2.03 -17.15
N THR A 169 5.79 -1.72 -16.42
CA THR A 169 4.79 -0.78 -16.88
C THR A 169 5.04 0.62 -16.33
N PRO A 170 4.73 1.69 -17.10
CA PRO A 170 4.71 3.06 -16.59
C PRO A 170 3.79 3.21 -15.37
N GLY A 171 4.04 4.22 -14.54
CA GLY A 171 3.20 4.51 -13.37
C GLY A 171 1.81 5.04 -13.72
N ASP A 172 1.66 5.69 -14.87
CA ASP A 172 0.41 6.28 -15.32
C ASP A 172 -0.55 5.25 -15.93
N PHE A 173 -1.86 5.51 -15.78
CA PHE A 173 -2.92 4.59 -16.20
C PHE A 173 -2.92 4.33 -17.70
N ILE A 174 -2.78 5.39 -18.52
CA ILE A 174 -2.81 5.27 -19.98
C ILE A 174 -1.58 4.54 -20.51
N GLY A 175 -0.40 4.88 -20.00
CA GLY A 175 0.85 4.23 -20.36
C GLY A 175 0.85 2.73 -20.04
N LYS A 176 0.22 2.30 -18.93
CA LYS A 176 0.04 0.88 -18.62
C LYS A 176 -0.75 0.14 -19.69
N TRP A 177 -1.90 0.68 -20.09
CA TRP A 177 -2.71 0.06 -21.13
C TRP A 177 -2.00 0.00 -22.47
N LEU A 178 -1.27 1.06 -22.84
CA LEU A 178 -0.45 1.05 -24.07
C LEU A 178 0.65 -0.01 -24.00
N ALA A 179 1.30 -0.17 -22.84
CA ALA A 179 2.30 -1.20 -22.63
C ALA A 179 1.69 -2.61 -22.76
N TYR A 180 0.52 -2.86 -22.18
CA TYR A 180 -0.17 -4.14 -22.29
C TYR A 180 -0.56 -4.46 -23.74
N PHE A 181 -1.15 -3.52 -24.45
CA PHE A 181 -1.50 -3.72 -25.87
C PHE A 181 -0.27 -4.00 -26.75
N LYS A 182 0.85 -3.36 -26.44
CA LYS A 182 2.10 -3.56 -27.20
C LYS A 182 2.72 -4.94 -26.97
N HIS A 183 2.50 -5.56 -25.81
CA HIS A 183 3.09 -6.84 -25.43
C HIS A 183 2.04 -7.98 -25.34
N MET A 184 0.90 -7.83 -26.01
CA MET A 184 -0.15 -8.86 -26.02
C MET A 184 0.28 -10.16 -26.69
N ASP A 185 1.31 -10.14 -27.49
CA ASP A 185 1.95 -11.29 -28.13
C ASP A 185 2.72 -12.17 -27.13
N THR A 186 3.10 -11.61 -25.97
CA THR A 186 3.84 -12.34 -24.93
C THR A 186 2.96 -13.00 -23.87
N VAL A 187 1.64 -13.01 -24.04
CA VAL A 187 0.68 -13.59 -23.08
C VAL A 187 1.01 -15.04 -22.76
N ASN A 188 1.19 -15.34 -21.49
CA ASN A 188 1.35 -16.69 -20.99
C ASN A 188 0.00 -17.26 -20.51
N TRP A 189 -0.62 -18.06 -21.36
CA TRP A 189 -1.93 -18.66 -21.06
C TRP A 189 -1.93 -19.60 -19.84
N TRP A 190 -0.79 -20.20 -19.50
CA TRP A 190 -0.65 -20.98 -18.27
C TRP A 190 -0.81 -20.09 -17.03
N ASN A 191 -0.17 -18.92 -17.02
CA ASN A 191 -0.33 -17.97 -15.92
C ASN A 191 -1.78 -17.53 -15.80
N ALA A 192 -2.42 -17.22 -16.92
CA ALA A 192 -3.82 -16.78 -16.94
C ALA A 192 -4.83 -17.84 -16.43
N ILE A 193 -4.48 -19.13 -16.51
CA ILE A 193 -5.35 -20.23 -16.02
C ILE A 193 -5.10 -20.53 -14.54
N VAL A 194 -3.87 -20.33 -14.05
CA VAL A 194 -3.45 -20.70 -12.69
C VAL A 194 -3.62 -19.53 -11.69
N SER A 195 -3.65 -18.28 -12.17
CA SER A 195 -3.86 -17.08 -11.35
C SER A 195 -5.32 -16.83 -11.03
#